data_ee7be58c09fc9745b0476b6e8666717a
#
_entry.id   ee7be58c09fc9745b0476b6e8666717a
#
_cell.length_a   1.000
_cell.length_b   1.000
_cell.length_c   1.000
_cell.angle_alpha   90.00
_cell.angle_beta   90.00
_cell.angle_gamma   90.00
#
_symmetry.space_group_name_H-M   'P 1'
#
loop_
_entity.id
_entity.type
_entity.pdbx_description
1 polymer ?
#
loop_
_entity_poly.entity_id
_entity_poly.type
_entity_poly.pdbx_seq_one_letter_code
_entity_poly.pdbx_strand_id
1 'polypeptide(L)'
;MDRYTRLVELGWNMDLLRRGTVLVVGAGALGNEIIKNLALAGVGNVLVVDLDEIETHNLTRSVLFRGSDVGRRKAEVAAMAAADIEPRINVRWFDTPVQNTLGLGVFRNVDVVLGGLDNIQTRRDVNRACMLTETPFIDGGLYFLDGDVRTFLPPFPVCFDCTMTQDERDAGWRRWSCLGLLGDGGAGVGPTAPTVASMIGGLQVQLALKYLHRDYDGPYEMQVPNGVRIRFNGFADEYERWDLNREADCPTHLTAMPFPDASIMSIPHGNDIPAAQLLEIAQSELGPEAYIELGFDVVHSLQCVQCGRSEASDRRRGALGIAETMCPTCTPSACTECGQAIAKTIVSRPDLVFPDKVDCAECFGSNPLVLRDAQTLNRIEPDSAALAYTLAGLTVPMMDILEARDFDGQKSVFIQLDGDREKVFGPA
;
A
#
# COMPACT_ATOMS: atom_id res chain seq x y z
N MET A 1 -6.45 -8.07 -39.38
CA MET A 1 -5.74 -8.88 -38.37
C MET A 1 -5.89 -8.10 -37.05
N ASP A 2 -6.49 -8.69 -36.04
CA ASP A 2 -6.65 -8.02 -34.74
C ASP A 2 -5.26 -7.81 -34.08
N ARG A 3 -5.10 -6.74 -33.34
CA ARG A 3 -3.89 -6.39 -32.57
C ARG A 3 -3.37 -7.56 -31.74
N TYR A 4 -4.27 -8.38 -31.21
CA TYR A 4 -3.96 -9.48 -30.28
C TYR A 4 -3.81 -10.85 -30.96
N THR A 5 -3.83 -10.93 -32.30
CA THR A 5 -3.73 -12.20 -33.04
C THR A 5 -2.54 -13.06 -32.56
N ARG A 6 -1.39 -12.44 -32.30
CA ARG A 6 -0.20 -13.17 -31.82
C ARG A 6 -0.36 -13.71 -30.40
N LEU A 7 -1.05 -12.99 -29.54
CA LEU A 7 -1.31 -13.46 -28.15
C LEU A 7 -2.29 -14.64 -28.17
N VAL A 8 -3.31 -14.59 -29.04
CA VAL A 8 -4.25 -15.71 -29.23
C VAL A 8 -3.51 -16.94 -29.76
N GLU A 9 -2.61 -16.77 -30.73
CA GLU A 9 -1.75 -17.86 -31.24
C GLU A 9 -0.86 -18.49 -30.15
N LEU A 10 -0.48 -17.71 -29.12
CA LEU A 10 0.24 -18.19 -27.92
C LEU A 10 -0.68 -18.86 -26.89
N GLY A 11 -1.98 -18.96 -27.16
CA GLY A 11 -2.95 -19.59 -26.26
C GLY A 11 -3.55 -18.69 -25.17
N TRP A 12 -3.31 -17.36 -25.24
CA TRP A 12 -3.96 -16.42 -24.32
C TRP A 12 -5.44 -16.23 -24.69
N ASN A 13 -6.32 -16.30 -23.68
CA ASN A 13 -7.73 -15.98 -23.83
C ASN A 13 -7.95 -14.48 -23.60
N MET A 14 -8.21 -13.74 -24.68
CA MET A 14 -8.39 -12.28 -24.61
C MET A 14 -9.62 -11.85 -23.83
N ASP A 15 -10.66 -12.69 -23.73
CA ASP A 15 -11.86 -12.35 -22.96
C ASP A 15 -11.59 -12.44 -21.45
N LEU A 16 -10.72 -13.35 -21.01
CA LEU A 16 -10.24 -13.39 -19.62
C LEU A 16 -9.41 -12.16 -19.32
N LEU A 17 -8.47 -11.81 -20.19
CA LEU A 17 -7.61 -10.62 -19.99
C LEU A 17 -8.43 -9.33 -19.96
N ARG A 18 -9.41 -9.18 -20.84
CA ARG A 18 -10.28 -7.99 -20.89
C ARG A 18 -11.17 -7.83 -19.65
N ARG A 19 -11.57 -8.92 -19.01
CA ARG A 19 -12.31 -8.89 -17.74
C ARG A 19 -11.42 -8.75 -16.53
N GLY A 20 -10.15 -9.09 -16.68
CA GLY A 20 -9.18 -9.07 -15.59
C GLY A 20 -9.01 -7.67 -14.99
N THR A 21 -8.93 -7.61 -13.68
CA THR A 21 -8.70 -6.39 -12.89
C THR A 21 -7.42 -6.53 -12.09
N VAL A 22 -6.45 -5.67 -12.36
CA VAL A 22 -5.12 -5.70 -11.73
C VAL A 22 -4.89 -4.40 -10.96
N LEU A 23 -4.51 -4.54 -9.68
CA LEU A 23 -4.05 -3.41 -8.86
C LEU A 23 -2.51 -3.35 -8.93
N VAL A 24 -1.97 -2.22 -9.38
CA VAL A 24 -0.55 -1.92 -9.40
C VAL A 24 -0.24 -0.91 -8.31
N VAL A 25 0.54 -1.31 -7.32
CA VAL A 25 0.96 -0.44 -6.21
C VAL A 25 2.41 -0.02 -6.43
N GLY A 26 2.59 1.27 -6.74
CA GLY A 26 3.83 1.89 -7.17
C GLY A 26 3.91 2.07 -8.70
N ALA A 27 4.18 3.30 -9.16
CA ALA A 27 4.38 3.68 -10.55
C ALA A 27 5.81 4.18 -10.82
N GLY A 28 6.80 3.71 -10.03
CA GLY A 28 8.22 3.94 -10.24
C GLY A 28 8.78 3.15 -11.42
N ALA A 29 10.09 2.84 -11.42
CA ALA A 29 10.74 2.11 -12.50
C ALA A 29 10.06 0.78 -12.81
N LEU A 30 9.78 -0.02 -11.77
CA LEU A 30 9.14 -1.32 -11.90
C LEU A 30 7.68 -1.20 -12.30
N GLY A 31 6.91 -0.31 -11.63
CA GLY A 31 5.51 -0.08 -11.95
C GLY A 31 5.28 0.40 -13.38
N ASN A 32 6.19 1.23 -13.92
CA ASN A 32 6.15 1.64 -15.33
C ASN A 32 6.20 0.44 -16.29
N GLU A 33 7.10 -0.51 -16.05
CA GLU A 33 7.22 -1.72 -16.86
C GLU A 33 6.00 -2.64 -16.71
N ILE A 34 5.47 -2.76 -15.49
CA ILE A 34 4.25 -3.50 -15.20
C ILE A 34 3.08 -2.91 -15.99
N ILE A 35 2.79 -1.61 -15.80
CA ILE A 35 1.65 -0.92 -16.42
C ILE A 35 1.74 -0.98 -17.94
N LYS A 36 2.91 -0.72 -18.52
CA LYS A 36 3.15 -0.86 -19.97
C LYS A 36 2.81 -2.26 -20.47
N ASN A 37 3.30 -3.30 -19.80
CA ASN A 37 3.09 -4.69 -20.24
C ASN A 37 1.63 -5.14 -20.07
N LEU A 38 0.92 -4.72 -19.02
CA LEU A 38 -0.52 -4.96 -18.86
C LEU A 38 -1.31 -4.33 -19.98
N ALA A 39 -1.02 -3.08 -20.34
CA ALA A 39 -1.67 -2.39 -21.48
C ALA A 39 -1.37 -3.09 -22.81
N LEU A 40 -0.13 -3.49 -23.08
CA LEU A 40 0.25 -4.24 -24.27
C LEU A 40 -0.44 -5.60 -24.36
N ALA A 41 -0.63 -6.27 -23.23
CA ALA A 41 -1.33 -7.57 -23.15
C ALA A 41 -2.86 -7.44 -23.28
N GLY A 42 -3.43 -6.23 -23.16
CA GLY A 42 -4.85 -5.99 -23.25
C GLY A 42 -5.63 -6.40 -22.00
N VAL A 43 -5.02 -6.29 -20.83
CA VAL A 43 -5.74 -6.43 -19.55
C VAL A 43 -6.76 -5.30 -19.46
N GLY A 44 -8.03 -5.63 -19.14
CA GLY A 44 -9.14 -4.68 -19.31
C GLY A 44 -9.23 -3.62 -18.23
N ASN A 45 -8.85 -3.93 -16.97
CA ASN A 45 -8.97 -2.99 -15.86
C ASN A 45 -7.65 -2.93 -15.08
N VAL A 46 -7.12 -1.73 -14.92
CA VAL A 46 -5.88 -1.50 -14.15
C VAL A 46 -6.10 -0.34 -13.18
N LEU A 47 -5.90 -0.60 -11.90
CA LEU A 47 -5.85 0.42 -10.86
C LEU A 47 -4.39 0.74 -10.57
N VAL A 48 -4.00 2.00 -10.59
CA VAL A 48 -2.63 2.45 -10.34
C VAL A 48 -2.58 3.34 -9.11
N VAL A 49 -1.75 3.01 -8.14
CA VAL A 49 -1.58 3.81 -6.91
C VAL A 49 -0.13 4.21 -6.75
N ASP A 50 0.15 5.51 -6.70
CA ASP A 50 1.47 6.06 -6.38
C ASP A 50 1.31 7.50 -5.88
N LEU A 51 1.92 7.83 -4.76
CA LEU A 51 1.79 9.14 -4.10
C LEU A 51 2.81 10.18 -4.58
N ASP A 52 3.84 9.74 -5.32
CA ASP A 52 4.98 10.57 -5.69
C ASP A 52 4.74 11.40 -6.95
N GLU A 53 5.57 12.44 -7.10
CA GLU A 53 5.73 13.21 -8.33
C GLU A 53 6.91 12.67 -9.16
N ILE A 54 6.88 12.97 -10.46
CA ILE A 54 7.94 12.61 -11.38
C ILE A 54 9.10 13.56 -11.19
N GLU A 55 10.27 13.02 -10.92
CA GLU A 55 11.54 13.73 -10.82
C GLU A 55 12.45 13.43 -12.02
N THR A 56 13.36 14.35 -12.34
CA THR A 56 14.26 14.20 -13.48
C THR A 56 15.05 12.88 -13.45
N HIS A 57 15.47 12.43 -12.28
CA HIS A 57 16.22 11.17 -12.14
C HIS A 57 15.36 9.92 -12.40
N ASN A 58 14.04 10.02 -12.40
CA ASN A 58 13.14 8.92 -12.75
C ASN A 58 13.19 8.58 -14.26
N LEU A 59 13.47 9.60 -15.11
CA LEU A 59 13.39 9.47 -16.57
C LEU A 59 14.38 8.45 -17.16
N THR A 60 15.43 8.09 -16.44
CA THR A 60 16.41 7.09 -16.88
C THR A 60 15.91 5.66 -16.84
N ARG A 61 14.81 5.39 -16.09
CA ARG A 61 14.31 4.05 -15.84
C ARG A 61 12.78 3.92 -15.82
N SER A 62 12.05 4.97 -16.21
CA SER A 62 10.58 4.97 -16.22
C SER A 62 10.08 5.23 -17.64
N VAL A 63 9.78 4.16 -18.36
CA VAL A 63 9.51 4.16 -19.81
C VAL A 63 8.25 4.95 -20.21
N LEU A 64 7.29 5.13 -19.31
CA LEU A 64 6.04 5.86 -19.56
C LEU A 64 6.17 7.36 -19.38
N PHE A 65 7.25 7.87 -18.79
CA PHE A 65 7.44 9.29 -18.47
C PHE A 65 8.30 10.01 -19.52
N ARG A 66 8.07 11.30 -19.66
CA ARG A 66 8.81 12.21 -20.55
C ARG A 66 9.37 13.39 -19.76
N GLY A 67 10.33 14.10 -20.32
CA GLY A 67 10.87 15.31 -19.70
C GLY A 67 9.83 16.40 -19.38
N SER A 68 8.76 16.46 -20.19
CA SER A 68 7.61 17.38 -19.95
C SER A 68 6.73 17.00 -18.77
N ASP A 69 6.89 15.78 -18.21
CA ASP A 69 6.04 15.28 -17.14
C ASP A 69 6.66 15.52 -15.74
N VAL A 70 7.87 16.05 -15.68
CA VAL A 70 8.53 16.36 -14.40
C VAL A 70 7.65 17.30 -13.56
N GLY A 71 7.40 16.93 -12.30
CA GLY A 71 6.51 17.63 -11.37
C GLY A 71 5.04 17.18 -11.42
N ARG A 72 4.65 16.31 -12.37
CA ARG A 72 3.31 15.72 -12.40
C ARG A 72 3.26 14.43 -11.57
N ARG A 73 2.06 14.02 -11.19
CA ARG A 73 1.82 12.79 -10.42
C ARG A 73 2.19 11.55 -11.23
N LYS A 74 2.99 10.63 -10.63
CA LYS A 74 3.44 9.39 -11.30
C LYS A 74 2.26 8.53 -11.73
N ALA A 75 1.28 8.31 -10.84
CA ALA A 75 0.11 7.47 -11.12
C ALA A 75 -0.73 8.02 -12.27
N GLU A 76 -0.97 9.34 -12.30
CA GLU A 76 -1.71 10.01 -13.38
C GLU A 76 -1.06 9.80 -14.74
N VAL A 77 0.23 10.15 -14.84
CA VAL A 77 0.96 10.08 -16.12
C VAL A 77 1.09 8.65 -16.61
N ALA A 78 1.34 7.68 -15.70
CA ALA A 78 1.40 6.27 -16.06
C ALA A 78 0.06 5.75 -16.58
N ALA A 79 -1.07 6.16 -15.96
CA ALA A 79 -2.41 5.80 -16.39
C ALA A 79 -2.73 6.38 -17.79
N MET A 80 -2.41 7.65 -18.03
CA MET A 80 -2.59 8.27 -19.34
C MET A 80 -1.78 7.56 -20.43
N ALA A 81 -0.51 7.26 -20.14
CA ALA A 81 0.36 6.54 -21.09
C ALA A 81 -0.15 5.11 -21.37
N ALA A 82 -0.72 4.42 -20.39
CA ALA A 82 -1.35 3.12 -20.57
C ALA A 82 -2.58 3.21 -21.50
N ALA A 83 -3.41 4.23 -21.33
CA ALA A 83 -4.57 4.49 -22.20
C ALA A 83 -4.15 4.85 -23.65
N ASP A 84 -3.01 5.52 -23.83
CA ASP A 84 -2.44 5.76 -25.17
C ASP A 84 -1.96 4.47 -25.83
N ILE A 85 -1.41 3.52 -25.05
CA ILE A 85 -0.98 2.20 -25.55
C ILE A 85 -2.19 1.36 -25.96
N GLU A 86 -3.22 1.28 -25.11
CA GLU A 86 -4.45 0.54 -25.35
C GLU A 86 -5.69 1.37 -24.97
N PRO A 87 -6.33 2.05 -25.94
CA PRO A 87 -7.45 2.96 -25.64
C PRO A 87 -8.70 2.29 -25.04
N ARG A 88 -8.79 0.96 -25.07
CA ARG A 88 -9.93 0.20 -24.51
C ARG A 88 -9.70 -0.22 -23.05
N ILE A 89 -8.49 0.04 -22.51
CA ILE A 89 -8.21 -0.27 -21.11
C ILE A 89 -8.95 0.72 -20.19
N ASN A 90 -9.60 0.22 -19.16
CA ASN A 90 -10.11 1.04 -18.08
C ASN A 90 -9.00 1.23 -17.05
N VAL A 91 -8.34 2.39 -17.07
CA VAL A 91 -7.28 2.71 -16.11
C VAL A 91 -7.77 3.76 -15.13
N ARG A 92 -7.66 3.46 -13.85
CA ARG A 92 -7.93 4.40 -12.76
C ARG A 92 -6.64 4.65 -12.01
N TRP A 93 -6.45 5.86 -11.50
CA TRP A 93 -5.24 6.23 -10.77
C TRP A 93 -5.57 6.97 -9.47
N PHE A 94 -4.68 6.80 -8.49
CA PHE A 94 -4.79 7.40 -7.16
C PHE A 94 -3.40 7.91 -6.75
N ASP A 95 -3.31 9.17 -6.34
CA ASP A 95 -2.07 9.88 -6.01
C ASP A 95 -1.86 10.04 -4.50
N THR A 96 -2.33 9.08 -3.74
CA THR A 96 -2.30 9.06 -2.27
C THR A 96 -1.79 7.71 -1.77
N PRO A 97 -1.38 7.60 -0.50
CA PRO A 97 -0.96 6.32 0.08
C PRO A 97 -2.06 5.26 -0.07
N VAL A 98 -1.69 4.07 -0.52
CA VAL A 98 -2.65 2.97 -0.76
C VAL A 98 -3.51 2.66 0.47
N GLN A 99 -2.91 2.71 1.67
CA GLN A 99 -3.58 2.42 2.94
C GLN A 99 -4.70 3.42 3.29
N ASN A 100 -4.62 4.64 2.77
CA ASN A 100 -5.57 5.71 3.06
C ASN A 100 -6.64 5.86 1.97
N THR A 101 -6.45 5.21 0.83
CA THR A 101 -7.27 5.42 -0.37
C THR A 101 -8.12 4.22 -0.72
N LEU A 102 -7.51 3.03 -0.73
CA LEU A 102 -8.15 1.80 -1.17
C LEU A 102 -8.35 0.86 0.01
N GLY A 103 -9.60 0.63 0.37
CA GLY A 103 -9.98 -0.27 1.44
C GLY A 103 -9.95 -1.75 1.02
N LEU A 104 -10.18 -2.62 1.99
CA LEU A 104 -10.13 -4.07 1.81
C LEU A 104 -11.13 -4.58 0.77
N GLY A 105 -12.27 -3.91 0.58
CA GLY A 105 -13.22 -4.22 -0.48
C GLY A 105 -12.64 -4.02 -1.89
N VAL A 106 -11.68 -3.11 -2.08
CA VAL A 106 -10.97 -2.97 -3.35
C VAL A 106 -10.09 -4.19 -3.59
N PHE A 107 -9.28 -4.57 -2.59
CA PHE A 107 -8.43 -5.77 -2.69
C PHE A 107 -9.26 -7.01 -2.99
N ARG A 108 -10.40 -7.19 -2.34
CA ARG A 108 -11.32 -8.31 -2.57
C ARG A 108 -11.91 -8.35 -3.99
N ASN A 109 -11.96 -7.23 -4.69
CA ASN A 109 -12.57 -7.09 -6.02
C ASN A 109 -11.54 -6.98 -7.16
N VAL A 110 -10.25 -7.15 -6.90
CA VAL A 110 -9.22 -7.27 -7.93
C VAL A 110 -8.75 -8.71 -8.03
N ASP A 111 -8.33 -9.15 -9.23
CA ASP A 111 -7.88 -10.52 -9.46
C ASP A 111 -6.46 -10.76 -8.96
N VAL A 112 -5.60 -9.72 -8.99
CA VAL A 112 -4.21 -9.81 -8.56
C VAL A 112 -3.65 -8.42 -8.23
N VAL A 113 -2.77 -8.37 -7.24
CA VAL A 113 -2.01 -7.18 -6.86
C VAL A 113 -0.55 -7.34 -7.29
N LEU A 114 -0.01 -6.33 -7.98
CA LEU A 114 1.39 -6.27 -8.39
C LEU A 114 2.11 -5.15 -7.62
N GLY A 115 3.16 -5.53 -6.88
CA GLY A 115 3.97 -4.60 -6.09
C GLY A 115 5.18 -4.09 -6.86
N GLY A 116 5.28 -2.76 -7.00
CA GLY A 116 6.47 -2.05 -7.50
C GLY A 116 6.98 -1.05 -6.48
N LEU A 117 7.04 -1.45 -5.22
CA LEU A 117 7.24 -0.61 -4.04
C LEU A 117 8.71 -0.47 -3.65
N ASP A 118 9.05 0.62 -2.99
CA ASP A 118 10.40 0.92 -2.51
C ASP A 118 10.52 0.94 -0.98
N ASN A 119 9.43 0.67 -0.25
CA ASN A 119 9.45 0.61 1.22
C ASN A 119 8.80 -0.66 1.76
N ILE A 120 9.34 -1.14 2.87
CA ILE A 120 8.92 -2.38 3.51
C ILE A 120 7.52 -2.26 4.11
N GLN A 121 7.20 -1.14 4.75
CA GLN A 121 5.92 -1.02 5.46
C GLN A 121 4.74 -1.10 4.50
N THR A 122 4.78 -0.40 3.37
CA THR A 122 3.71 -0.50 2.37
C THR A 122 3.57 -1.92 1.81
N ARG A 123 4.70 -2.66 1.63
CA ARG A 123 4.64 -4.08 1.24
C ARG A 123 3.92 -4.94 2.27
N ARG A 124 4.20 -4.71 3.56
CA ARG A 124 3.54 -5.40 4.67
C ARG A 124 2.04 -5.09 4.72
N ASP A 125 1.67 -3.82 4.53
CA ASP A 125 0.27 -3.39 4.51
C ASP A 125 -0.50 -4.02 3.34
N VAL A 126 0.09 -4.01 2.14
CA VAL A 126 -0.46 -4.67 0.95
C VAL A 126 -0.56 -6.19 1.16
N ASN A 127 0.51 -6.83 1.66
CA ASN A 127 0.52 -8.25 1.99
C ASN A 127 -0.60 -8.62 2.98
N ARG A 128 -0.77 -7.83 4.05
CA ARG A 128 -1.84 -8.05 5.02
C ARG A 128 -3.23 -7.91 4.38
N ALA A 129 -3.45 -6.87 3.57
CA ALA A 129 -4.72 -6.68 2.86
C ALA A 129 -5.01 -7.85 1.93
N CYS A 130 -4.03 -8.31 1.16
CA CYS A 130 -4.16 -9.45 0.27
C CYS A 130 -4.49 -10.75 1.03
N MET A 131 -3.87 -10.98 2.20
CA MET A 131 -4.19 -12.15 3.03
C MET A 131 -5.60 -12.11 3.58
N LEU A 132 -6.06 -10.95 4.09
CA LEU A 132 -7.42 -10.78 4.62
C LEU A 132 -8.50 -11.00 3.56
N THR A 133 -8.21 -10.70 2.30
CA THR A 133 -9.16 -10.74 1.17
C THR A 133 -8.93 -11.91 0.23
N GLU A 134 -8.00 -12.79 0.54
CA GLU A 134 -7.58 -13.92 -0.32
C GLU A 134 -7.19 -13.51 -1.74
N THR A 135 -6.58 -12.33 -1.88
CA THR A 135 -6.17 -11.75 -3.17
C THR A 135 -4.68 -12.05 -3.43
N PRO A 136 -4.30 -12.59 -4.59
CA PRO A 136 -2.92 -12.86 -4.93
C PRO A 136 -2.05 -11.61 -4.88
N PHE A 137 -0.85 -11.74 -4.34
CA PHE A 137 0.16 -10.70 -4.32
C PHE A 137 1.45 -11.18 -5.01
N ILE A 138 1.85 -10.49 -6.07
CA ILE A 138 3.12 -10.73 -6.78
C ILE A 138 3.99 -9.50 -6.57
N ASP A 139 4.94 -9.62 -5.65
CA ASP A 139 5.84 -8.54 -5.27
C ASP A 139 7.10 -8.55 -6.11
N GLY A 140 7.59 -7.37 -6.49
CA GLY A 140 8.84 -7.22 -7.21
C GLY A 140 9.81 -6.29 -6.50
N GLY A 141 11.10 -6.57 -6.63
CA GLY A 141 12.15 -5.80 -6.04
C GLY A 141 13.33 -5.55 -6.96
N LEU A 142 13.95 -4.37 -6.84
CA LEU A 142 15.10 -3.96 -7.63
C LEU A 142 16.23 -3.46 -6.72
N TYR A 143 17.46 -3.81 -7.07
CA TYR A 143 18.66 -3.32 -6.41
C TYR A 143 19.86 -3.36 -7.33
N PHE A 144 20.42 -2.21 -7.72
CA PHE A 144 21.51 -2.10 -8.69
C PHE A 144 21.20 -2.85 -10.00
N LEU A 145 21.96 -3.92 -10.29
CA LEU A 145 21.76 -4.81 -11.42
C LEU A 145 20.97 -6.08 -11.05
N ASP A 146 20.56 -6.22 -9.80
CA ASP A 146 19.79 -7.36 -9.31
C ASP A 146 18.31 -7.03 -9.21
N GLY A 147 17.47 -8.08 -9.28
CA GLY A 147 16.05 -7.95 -9.01
C GLY A 147 15.43 -9.29 -8.65
N ASP A 148 14.27 -9.26 -8.03
CA ASP A 148 13.54 -10.46 -7.69
C ASP A 148 12.02 -10.30 -7.82
N VAL A 149 11.34 -11.42 -8.00
CA VAL A 149 9.89 -11.55 -7.92
C VAL A 149 9.55 -12.58 -6.86
N ARG A 150 8.57 -12.27 -6.03
CA ARG A 150 8.01 -13.17 -5.01
C ARG A 150 6.53 -13.36 -5.25
N THR A 151 6.04 -14.59 -5.12
CA THR A 151 4.64 -14.92 -5.30
C THR A 151 4.01 -15.35 -3.99
N PHE A 152 2.90 -14.70 -3.64
CA PHE A 152 2.09 -14.99 -2.47
C PHE A 152 0.64 -15.16 -2.92
N LEU A 153 0.20 -16.41 -3.06
CA LEU A 153 -1.11 -16.76 -3.58
C LEU A 153 -1.95 -17.47 -2.50
N PRO A 154 -3.28 -17.34 -2.53
CA PRO A 154 -4.13 -18.13 -1.65
C PRO A 154 -3.87 -19.64 -1.80
N PRO A 155 -3.92 -20.42 -0.72
CA PRO A 155 -4.25 -20.10 0.67
C PRO A 155 -3.08 -19.52 1.49
N PHE A 156 -2.09 -18.88 0.87
CA PHE A 156 -0.93 -18.26 1.49
C PHE A 156 -0.11 -19.20 2.39
N PRO A 157 0.54 -20.24 1.84
CA PRO A 157 1.42 -21.09 2.62
C PRO A 157 2.59 -20.31 3.23
N VAL A 158 2.94 -19.20 2.61
CA VAL A 158 3.93 -18.22 3.03
C VAL A 158 3.44 -16.81 2.66
N CYS A 159 3.89 -15.77 3.34
CA CYS A 159 3.58 -14.38 3.04
C CYS A 159 4.84 -13.50 3.04
N PHE A 160 4.70 -12.22 2.69
CA PHE A 160 5.84 -11.31 2.64
C PHE A 160 6.58 -11.22 3.99
N ASP A 161 5.85 -11.12 5.12
CA ASP A 161 6.46 -11.05 6.45
C ASP A 161 7.27 -12.31 6.83
N CYS A 162 6.96 -13.48 6.26
CA CYS A 162 7.78 -14.69 6.43
C CYS A 162 9.17 -14.57 5.80
N THR A 163 9.36 -13.65 4.86
CA THR A 163 10.65 -13.45 4.17
C THR A 163 11.55 -12.44 4.85
N MET A 164 11.14 -11.87 5.98
CA MET A 164 11.83 -10.81 6.69
C MET A 164 12.49 -11.31 7.96
N THR A 165 13.67 -10.77 8.26
CA THR A 165 14.27 -10.90 9.60
C THR A 165 13.55 -9.98 10.59
N GLN A 166 13.78 -10.19 11.90
CA GLN A 166 13.22 -9.32 12.93
C GLN A 166 13.75 -7.89 12.81
N ASP A 167 15.02 -7.72 12.52
CA ASP A 167 15.64 -6.39 12.34
C ASP A 167 15.03 -5.62 11.17
N GLU A 168 14.69 -6.32 10.07
CA GLU A 168 13.99 -5.72 8.93
C GLU A 168 12.56 -5.31 9.28
N ARG A 169 11.85 -6.11 10.09
CA ARG A 169 10.51 -5.76 10.58
C ARG A 169 10.54 -4.52 11.47
N ASP A 170 11.56 -4.44 12.35
CA ASP A 170 11.73 -3.32 13.27
C ASP A 170 12.25 -2.05 12.58
N ALA A 171 12.89 -2.18 11.43
CA ALA A 171 13.35 -1.05 10.63
C ALA A 171 12.22 -0.21 10.01
N GLY A 172 11.00 -0.76 9.95
CA GLY A 172 9.75 -0.04 9.61
C GLY A 172 9.79 0.74 8.29
N TRP A 173 9.52 2.04 8.36
CA TRP A 173 9.33 2.94 7.23
C TRP A 173 10.60 3.33 6.44
N ARG A 174 11.75 2.75 6.72
CA ARG A 174 12.95 3.05 5.93
C ARG A 174 12.74 2.62 4.48
N ARG A 175 13.05 3.50 3.55
CA ARG A 175 13.16 3.15 2.13
C ARG A 175 14.37 2.21 1.99
N TRP A 176 14.08 0.94 1.81
CA TRP A 176 15.09 -0.09 1.59
C TRP A 176 14.88 -0.66 0.20
N SER A 177 15.95 -0.81 -0.53
CA SER A 177 15.89 -1.66 -1.70
C SER A 177 15.68 -3.12 -1.26
N CYS A 178 14.97 -3.89 -2.06
CA CYS A 178 14.46 -5.22 -1.71
C CYS A 178 15.51 -6.28 -1.37
N LEU A 179 16.76 -6.00 -1.55
CA LEU A 179 17.86 -6.91 -1.26
C LEU A 179 18.51 -6.68 0.10
N GLY A 180 17.98 -5.79 0.94
CA GLY A 180 18.19 -5.72 2.39
C GLY A 180 19.59 -5.91 2.95
N LEU A 181 20.60 -6.03 2.10
CA LEU A 181 21.93 -6.41 2.51
C LEU A 181 22.94 -5.36 2.08
N LEU A 182 23.65 -4.92 3.10
CA LEU A 182 24.96 -4.31 3.06
C LEU A 182 25.02 -2.81 2.80
N GLY A 183 25.38 -2.12 3.83
CA GLY A 183 26.05 -0.85 3.76
C GLY A 183 25.74 0.03 4.96
N ASP A 184 26.67 0.10 5.85
CA ASP A 184 26.78 1.17 6.83
C ASP A 184 26.54 2.52 6.13
N GLY A 185 25.50 3.24 6.56
CA GLY A 185 25.47 4.68 6.45
C GLY A 185 24.82 5.33 5.22
N GLY A 186 23.70 4.82 4.69
CA GLY A 186 22.99 5.60 3.66
C GLY A 186 21.50 5.27 3.57
N ALA A 187 20.65 6.15 4.09
CA ALA A 187 19.21 6.13 3.82
C ALA A 187 18.97 6.60 2.37
N GLY A 188 19.16 5.72 1.38
CA GLY A 188 18.93 6.01 -0.03
C GLY A 188 18.42 4.79 -0.78
N VAL A 189 17.44 5.00 -1.65
CA VAL A 189 17.08 4.03 -2.68
C VAL A 189 18.32 3.80 -3.53
N GLY A 190 18.87 2.59 -3.53
CA GLY A 190 20.05 2.27 -4.37
C GLY A 190 19.73 2.54 -5.85
N PRO A 191 20.73 2.92 -6.64
CA PRO A 191 20.55 3.08 -8.10
C PRO A 191 20.07 1.75 -8.69
N THR A 192 19.19 1.83 -9.68
CA THR A 192 18.65 0.64 -10.36
C THR A 192 18.76 0.79 -11.88
N ALA A 193 19.15 -0.29 -12.56
CA ALA A 193 19.24 -0.30 -14.00
C ALA A 193 17.86 -0.45 -14.66
N PRO A 194 17.58 0.27 -15.76
CA PRO A 194 16.31 0.13 -16.48
C PRO A 194 16.12 -1.27 -17.05
N THR A 195 17.17 -1.95 -17.45
CA THR A 195 17.15 -3.31 -17.97
C THR A 195 16.61 -4.32 -16.96
N VAL A 196 17.02 -4.21 -15.70
CA VAL A 196 16.52 -5.09 -14.64
C VAL A 196 15.05 -4.77 -14.33
N ALA A 197 14.66 -3.50 -14.34
CA ALA A 197 13.24 -3.12 -14.17
C ALA A 197 12.37 -3.77 -15.26
N SER A 198 12.83 -3.77 -16.51
CA SER A 198 12.10 -4.41 -17.62
C SER A 198 11.99 -5.93 -17.46
N MET A 199 13.07 -6.60 -17.02
CA MET A 199 13.07 -8.06 -16.80
C MET A 199 12.13 -8.46 -15.65
N ILE A 200 12.24 -7.79 -14.52
CA ILE A 200 11.43 -8.08 -13.31
C ILE A 200 9.96 -7.72 -13.53
N GLY A 201 9.67 -6.52 -14.08
CA GLY A 201 8.30 -6.11 -14.40
C GLY A 201 7.65 -7.03 -15.44
N GLY A 202 8.41 -7.45 -16.46
CA GLY A 202 7.96 -8.44 -17.43
C GLY A 202 7.61 -9.78 -16.80
N LEU A 203 8.46 -10.27 -15.87
CA LEU A 203 8.21 -11.52 -15.14
C LEU A 203 6.99 -11.43 -14.23
N GLN A 204 6.80 -10.31 -13.49
CA GLN A 204 5.60 -10.10 -12.66
C GLN A 204 4.33 -10.15 -13.51
N VAL A 205 4.32 -9.44 -14.66
CA VAL A 205 3.15 -9.45 -15.55
C VAL A 205 2.92 -10.84 -16.15
N GLN A 206 3.98 -11.54 -16.57
CA GLN A 206 3.85 -12.92 -17.07
C GLN A 206 3.18 -13.85 -16.03
N LEU A 207 3.53 -13.72 -14.76
CA LEU A 207 2.91 -14.49 -13.68
C LEU A 207 1.46 -14.07 -13.44
N ALA A 208 1.16 -12.76 -13.49
CA ALA A 208 -0.21 -12.25 -13.38
C ALA A 208 -1.10 -12.73 -14.54
N LEU A 209 -0.63 -12.68 -15.78
CA LEU A 209 -1.37 -13.18 -16.94
C LEU A 209 -1.66 -14.69 -16.81
N LYS A 210 -0.70 -15.47 -16.35
CA LYS A 210 -0.91 -16.90 -16.04
C LYS A 210 -1.97 -17.08 -14.95
N TYR A 211 -1.93 -16.26 -13.89
CA TYR A 211 -2.91 -16.34 -12.81
C TYR A 211 -4.32 -16.02 -13.30
N LEU A 212 -4.49 -15.04 -14.17
CA LEU A 212 -5.77 -14.73 -14.81
C LEU A 212 -6.32 -15.90 -15.67
N HIS A 213 -5.45 -16.82 -16.10
CA HIS A 213 -5.78 -18.02 -16.86
C HIS A 213 -5.79 -19.30 -16.04
N ARG A 214 -5.66 -19.24 -14.70
CA ARG A 214 -5.49 -20.42 -13.85
C ARG A 214 -6.57 -21.51 -14.00
N ASP A 215 -7.80 -21.08 -14.31
CA ASP A 215 -8.97 -21.96 -14.49
C ASP A 215 -9.35 -22.15 -15.97
N TYR A 216 -8.48 -21.72 -16.88
CA TYR A 216 -8.71 -21.82 -18.32
C TYR A 216 -8.17 -23.12 -18.89
N ASP A 217 -9.05 -23.93 -19.45
CA ASP A 217 -8.68 -25.16 -20.18
C ASP A 217 -8.19 -24.79 -21.60
N GLY A 218 -6.95 -24.31 -21.66
CA GLY A 218 -6.29 -23.85 -22.89
C GLY A 218 -5.26 -24.86 -23.39
N PRO A 219 -4.55 -24.51 -24.48
CA PRO A 219 -3.56 -25.41 -25.10
C PRO A 219 -2.32 -25.61 -24.21
N TYR A 220 -2.12 -24.79 -23.19
CA TYR A 220 -0.98 -24.86 -22.29
C TYR A 220 -1.43 -24.76 -20.83
N GLU A 221 -0.78 -25.53 -19.97
CA GLU A 221 -0.99 -25.44 -18.53
C GLU A 221 -0.39 -24.15 -17.98
N MET A 222 -1.24 -23.27 -17.46
CA MET A 222 -0.85 -21.93 -16.96
C MET A 222 -0.57 -21.98 -15.45
N GLN A 223 0.42 -22.77 -15.03
CA GLN A 223 0.79 -22.83 -13.62
C GLN A 223 1.51 -21.57 -13.15
N VAL A 224 1.09 -21.03 -12.00
CA VAL A 224 1.79 -19.99 -11.27
C VAL A 224 2.38 -20.62 -10.01
N PRO A 225 3.70 -20.55 -9.81
CA PRO A 225 4.29 -21.08 -8.59
C PRO A 225 3.83 -20.22 -7.39
N ASN A 226 3.51 -20.89 -6.28
CA ASN A 226 3.10 -20.23 -5.04
C ASN A 226 4.20 -20.34 -3.99
N GLY A 227 4.47 -19.25 -3.27
CA GLY A 227 5.47 -19.23 -2.22
C GLY A 227 6.90 -19.37 -2.76
N VAL A 228 7.20 -18.78 -3.89
CA VAL A 228 8.56 -18.83 -4.46
C VAL A 228 9.16 -17.43 -4.59
N ARG A 229 10.50 -17.40 -4.60
CA ARG A 229 11.30 -16.26 -5.01
C ARG A 229 12.08 -16.63 -6.27
N ILE A 230 12.00 -15.77 -7.28
CA ILE A 230 12.78 -15.85 -8.52
C ILE A 230 13.67 -14.61 -8.53
N ARG A 231 14.99 -14.80 -8.47
CA ARG A 231 15.98 -13.73 -8.47
C ARG A 231 16.77 -13.74 -9.78
N PHE A 232 17.01 -12.56 -10.29
CA PHE A 232 18.04 -12.32 -11.31
C PHE A 232 19.24 -11.62 -10.66
N ASN A 233 20.40 -12.24 -10.76
CA ASN A 233 21.69 -11.66 -10.37
C ASN A 233 22.36 -11.08 -11.62
N GLY A 234 22.26 -9.76 -11.80
CA GLY A 234 22.77 -9.09 -12.99
C GLY A 234 24.28 -8.87 -13.01
N PHE A 235 25.00 -9.21 -11.93
CA PHE A 235 26.46 -9.23 -11.94
C PHE A 235 27.02 -10.54 -12.49
N ALA A 236 26.27 -11.63 -12.38
CA ALA A 236 26.65 -12.96 -12.84
C ALA A 236 25.83 -13.44 -14.04
N ASP A 237 24.79 -12.69 -14.46
CA ASP A 237 23.81 -13.07 -15.48
C ASP A 237 23.08 -14.40 -15.17
N GLU A 238 22.79 -14.64 -13.89
CA GLU A 238 22.22 -15.88 -13.40
C GLU A 238 20.78 -15.70 -12.89
N TYR A 239 19.95 -16.72 -13.13
CA TYR A 239 18.61 -16.84 -12.54
C TYR A 239 18.62 -17.91 -11.47
N GLU A 240 18.11 -17.55 -10.32
CA GLU A 240 17.93 -18.45 -9.18
C GLU A 240 16.45 -18.55 -8.82
N ARG A 241 16.00 -19.73 -8.46
CA ARG A 241 14.64 -19.96 -7.95
C ARG A 241 14.68 -20.87 -6.74
N TRP A 242 13.98 -20.45 -5.68
CA TRP A 242 13.80 -21.29 -4.49
C TRP A 242 12.43 -21.10 -3.87
N ASP A 243 11.99 -22.10 -3.12
CA ASP A 243 10.76 -22.04 -2.35
C ASP A 243 10.98 -21.22 -1.07
N LEU A 244 9.99 -20.42 -0.71
CA LEU A 244 9.96 -19.63 0.50
C LEU A 244 9.39 -20.48 1.64
N ASN A 245 9.93 -20.33 2.84
CA ASN A 245 9.48 -21.04 4.02
C ASN A 245 8.61 -20.14 4.90
N ARG A 246 7.56 -20.76 5.49
CA ARG A 246 6.74 -20.08 6.48
C ARG A 246 7.50 -19.94 7.80
N GLU A 247 7.52 -18.74 8.35
CA GLU A 247 7.96 -18.47 9.72
C GLU A 247 6.86 -18.87 10.71
N ALA A 248 7.23 -19.63 11.75
CA ALA A 248 6.27 -20.15 12.74
C ALA A 248 5.56 -19.00 13.50
N ASP A 249 6.31 -17.96 13.85
CA ASP A 249 5.85 -16.81 14.62
C ASP A 249 5.57 -15.58 13.73
N CYS A 250 5.24 -15.80 12.46
CA CYS A 250 4.96 -14.72 11.53
C CYS A 250 3.75 -13.89 11.99
N PRO A 251 3.93 -12.60 12.30
CA PRO A 251 2.87 -11.77 12.87
C PRO A 251 1.66 -11.65 11.94
N THR A 252 1.87 -11.58 10.64
CA THR A 252 0.77 -11.51 9.67
C THR A 252 -0.05 -12.79 9.65
N HIS A 253 0.56 -13.98 9.69
CA HIS A 253 -0.17 -15.24 9.77
C HIS A 253 -0.92 -15.45 11.09
N LEU A 254 -0.48 -14.80 12.16
CA LEU A 254 -1.15 -14.87 13.46
C LEU A 254 -2.35 -13.90 13.57
N THR A 255 -2.38 -12.83 12.76
CA THR A 255 -3.35 -11.74 12.92
C THR A 255 -4.21 -11.47 11.68
N ALA A 256 -3.79 -11.90 10.49
CA ALA A 256 -4.54 -11.71 9.25
C ALA A 256 -5.27 -13.00 8.86
N MET A 257 -6.43 -13.23 9.45
CA MET A 257 -7.32 -14.31 9.05
C MET A 257 -8.26 -13.82 7.96
N PRO A 258 -8.45 -14.58 6.87
CA PRO A 258 -9.40 -14.21 5.82
C PRO A 258 -10.80 -13.95 6.37
N PHE A 259 -11.49 -12.95 5.82
CA PHE A 259 -12.87 -12.70 6.17
C PHE A 259 -13.76 -13.84 5.68
N PRO A 260 -14.65 -14.37 6.54
CA PRO A 260 -15.65 -15.33 6.08
C PRO A 260 -16.64 -14.63 5.14
N ASP A 261 -16.69 -15.04 3.87
CA ASP A 261 -17.58 -14.41 2.86
C ASP A 261 -19.03 -14.30 3.30
N ALA A 262 -19.54 -15.31 4.03
CA ALA A 262 -20.90 -15.37 4.52
C ALA A 262 -21.21 -14.31 5.60
N SER A 263 -20.22 -13.66 6.20
CA SER A 263 -20.37 -12.65 7.25
C SER A 263 -20.16 -11.21 6.77
N ILE A 264 -19.91 -11.00 5.48
CA ILE A 264 -19.73 -9.66 4.92
C ILE A 264 -21.07 -9.11 4.43
N MET A 265 -21.52 -8.05 5.08
CA MET A 265 -22.71 -7.27 4.69
C MET A 265 -22.26 -6.09 3.82
N SER A 266 -22.69 -6.06 2.57
CA SER A 266 -22.43 -4.94 1.66
C SER A 266 -23.49 -3.86 1.83
N ILE A 267 -23.08 -2.60 1.98
CA ILE A 267 -23.98 -1.47 2.07
C ILE A 267 -23.75 -0.47 0.92
N PRO A 268 -24.81 0.18 0.40
CA PRO A 268 -24.73 1.10 -0.74
C PRO A 268 -24.23 2.49 -0.34
N HIS A 269 -23.35 2.57 0.64
CA HIS A 269 -22.76 3.81 1.14
C HIS A 269 -21.24 3.80 0.92
N GLY A 270 -20.69 4.96 0.60
CA GLY A 270 -19.25 5.18 0.50
C GLY A 270 -18.65 5.65 1.83
N ASN A 271 -17.38 6.02 1.81
CA ASN A 271 -16.71 6.54 3.01
C ASN A 271 -17.13 7.97 3.38
N ASP A 272 -18.02 8.60 2.63
CA ASP A 272 -18.69 9.87 2.95
C ASP A 272 -19.86 9.70 3.93
N ILE A 273 -20.28 8.46 4.24
CA ILE A 273 -21.32 8.17 5.25
C ILE A 273 -20.91 8.75 6.62
N PRO A 274 -21.83 9.39 7.37
CA PRO A 274 -21.61 9.76 8.77
C PRO A 274 -21.31 8.53 9.64
N ALA A 275 -20.32 8.61 10.53
CA ALA A 275 -19.99 7.53 11.45
C ALA A 275 -21.17 7.13 12.34
N ALA A 276 -22.01 8.11 12.74
CA ALA A 276 -23.25 7.86 13.48
C ALA A 276 -24.22 6.96 12.70
N GLN A 277 -24.42 7.21 11.41
CA GLN A 277 -25.30 6.39 10.57
C GLN A 277 -24.76 4.96 10.39
N LEU A 278 -23.43 4.80 10.23
CA LEU A 278 -22.84 3.47 10.18
C LEU A 278 -22.99 2.72 11.49
N LEU A 279 -22.87 3.42 12.63
CA LEU A 279 -23.12 2.83 13.95
C LEU A 279 -24.58 2.38 14.10
N GLU A 280 -25.57 3.16 13.63
CA GLU A 280 -26.99 2.76 13.63
C GLU A 280 -27.19 1.45 12.84
N ILE A 281 -26.53 1.30 11.68
CA ILE A 281 -26.58 0.05 10.90
C ILE A 281 -26.01 -1.12 11.71
N ALA A 282 -24.84 -0.94 12.35
CA ALA A 282 -24.24 -1.97 13.20
C ALA A 282 -25.13 -2.33 14.40
N GLN A 283 -25.75 -1.34 15.03
CA GLN A 283 -26.66 -1.54 16.17
C GLN A 283 -27.96 -2.28 15.79
N SER A 284 -28.44 -2.10 14.55
CA SER A 284 -29.59 -2.87 14.06
C SER A 284 -29.35 -4.36 13.98
N GLU A 285 -28.08 -4.77 13.74
CA GLU A 285 -27.66 -6.16 13.61
C GLU A 285 -27.19 -6.78 14.93
N LEU A 286 -26.52 -6.01 15.78
CA LEU A 286 -25.77 -6.52 16.93
C LEU A 286 -26.29 -6.01 18.29
N GLY A 287 -27.26 -5.08 18.29
CA GLY A 287 -27.81 -4.48 19.49
C GLY A 287 -27.29 -3.08 19.81
N PRO A 288 -27.92 -2.38 20.77
CA PRO A 288 -27.74 -0.94 21.00
C PRO A 288 -26.32 -0.54 21.47
N GLU A 289 -25.60 -1.46 22.08
CA GLU A 289 -24.24 -1.25 22.60
C GLU A 289 -23.16 -1.68 21.59
N ALA A 290 -23.51 -1.97 20.32
CA ALA A 290 -22.57 -2.35 19.29
C ALA A 290 -21.58 -1.21 19.01
N TYR A 291 -20.36 -1.59 18.62
CA TYR A 291 -19.31 -0.67 18.22
C TYR A 291 -18.62 -1.16 16.94
N ILE A 292 -17.88 -0.26 16.29
CA ILE A 292 -17.15 -0.57 15.04
C ILE A 292 -15.66 -0.35 15.28
N GLU A 293 -14.84 -1.34 14.96
CA GLU A 293 -13.39 -1.24 14.98
C GLU A 293 -12.88 -0.54 13.71
N LEU A 294 -12.04 0.48 13.86
CA LEU A 294 -11.42 1.14 12.72
C LEU A 294 -10.20 0.37 12.18
N GLY A 295 -9.60 -0.51 13.00
CA GLY A 295 -8.39 -1.25 12.65
C GLY A 295 -7.11 -0.39 12.65
N PHE A 296 -7.20 0.90 12.96
CA PHE A 296 -6.10 1.86 13.07
C PHE A 296 -6.46 3.01 14.01
N ASP A 297 -5.43 3.71 14.51
CA ASP A 297 -5.61 4.89 15.34
C ASP A 297 -5.75 6.15 14.48
N VAL A 298 -6.81 6.92 14.69
CA VAL A 298 -6.98 8.28 14.15
C VAL A 298 -6.67 9.27 15.25
N VAL A 299 -5.73 10.16 15.02
CA VAL A 299 -5.41 11.25 15.94
C VAL A 299 -6.41 12.38 15.70
N HIS A 300 -7.33 12.60 16.62
CA HIS A 300 -8.31 13.67 16.50
C HIS A 300 -7.86 14.99 17.13
N SER A 301 -6.89 14.95 18.05
CA SER A 301 -6.26 16.17 18.58
C SER A 301 -4.83 15.88 19.10
N LEU A 302 -4.03 16.95 19.09
CA LEU A 302 -2.66 16.95 19.61
C LEU A 302 -2.58 18.01 20.70
N GLN A 303 -2.29 17.61 21.96
CA GLN A 303 -2.23 18.49 23.10
C GLN A 303 -0.79 18.62 23.64
N CYS A 304 -0.28 19.81 23.75
CA CYS A 304 1.07 20.04 24.30
C CYS A 304 1.11 19.77 25.79
N VAL A 305 2.01 18.90 26.22
CA VAL A 305 2.21 18.53 27.63
C VAL A 305 2.69 19.69 28.50
N GLN A 306 3.34 20.72 27.92
CA GLN A 306 3.93 21.83 28.67
C GLN A 306 3.02 23.06 28.72
N CYS A 307 2.42 23.49 27.59
CA CYS A 307 1.60 24.70 27.55
C CYS A 307 0.09 24.44 27.47
N GLY A 308 -0.34 23.16 27.37
CA GLY A 308 -1.73 22.75 27.29
C GLY A 308 -2.43 23.11 25.97
N ARG A 309 -1.74 23.75 25.00
CA ARG A 309 -2.35 24.09 23.71
C ARG A 309 -2.79 22.82 23.00
N SER A 310 -4.05 22.77 22.59
CA SER A 310 -4.62 21.71 21.80
C SER A 310 -4.86 22.18 20.37
N GLU A 311 -4.63 21.30 19.41
CA GLU A 311 -4.87 21.51 17.99
C GLU A 311 -5.58 20.27 17.42
N ALA A 312 -6.66 20.51 16.67
CA ALA A 312 -7.39 19.42 16.01
C ALA A 312 -6.51 18.75 14.95
N SER A 313 -6.65 17.44 14.82
CA SER A 313 -6.01 16.63 13.78
C SER A 313 -7.03 15.59 13.33
N ASP A 314 -6.94 15.15 12.08
CA ASP A 314 -7.77 14.11 11.47
C ASP A 314 -6.92 13.10 10.70
N ARG A 315 -5.72 12.82 11.21
CA ARG A 315 -4.75 11.95 10.56
C ARG A 315 -4.60 10.62 11.27
N ARG A 316 -4.30 9.57 10.51
CA ARG A 316 -3.83 8.31 11.08
C ARG A 316 -2.55 8.55 11.88
N ARG A 317 -2.41 7.90 13.02
CA ARG A 317 -1.24 8.05 13.89
C ARG A 317 0.07 7.78 13.15
N GLY A 318 0.11 6.79 12.29
CA GLY A 318 1.27 6.47 11.46
C GLY A 318 1.58 7.47 10.34
N ALA A 319 0.68 8.39 10.02
CA ALA A 319 0.88 9.44 9.01
C ALA A 319 1.38 10.76 9.60
N LEU A 320 1.51 10.86 10.95
CA LEU A 320 2.03 12.06 11.61
C LEU A 320 3.56 12.05 11.56
N GLY A 321 4.12 13.11 10.99
CA GLY A 321 5.55 13.39 11.07
C GLY A 321 5.96 13.90 12.47
N ILE A 322 7.22 13.71 12.86
CA ILE A 322 7.74 14.24 14.13
C ILE A 322 7.53 15.76 14.25
N ALA A 323 7.69 16.49 13.15
CA ALA A 323 7.44 17.94 13.15
C ALA A 323 6.00 18.31 13.54
N GLU A 324 5.03 17.47 13.18
CA GLU A 324 3.62 17.68 13.52
C GLU A 324 3.32 17.31 14.98
N THR A 325 4.09 16.41 15.57
CA THR A 325 3.95 16.05 16.99
C THR A 325 4.70 17.01 17.93
N MET A 326 5.52 17.90 17.42
CA MET A 326 6.19 18.94 18.21
C MET A 326 5.27 20.13 18.49
N CYS A 327 5.36 20.70 19.70
CA CYS A 327 4.68 21.94 19.98
C CYS A 327 5.41 23.11 19.33
N PRO A 328 4.76 23.88 18.41
CA PRO A 328 5.42 24.97 17.70
C PRO A 328 5.76 26.16 18.61
N THR A 329 5.14 26.22 19.82
CA THR A 329 5.35 27.30 20.77
C THR A 329 6.46 26.98 21.78
N CYS A 330 6.56 25.71 22.19
CA CYS A 330 7.46 25.29 23.27
C CYS A 330 8.76 24.69 22.75
N THR A 331 8.76 24.15 21.51
CA THR A 331 9.99 23.62 20.89
C THR A 331 10.80 24.78 20.29
N PRO A 332 12.09 24.94 20.59
CA PRO A 332 12.93 25.99 20.02
C PRO A 332 12.98 25.90 18.49
N SER A 333 12.86 27.04 17.82
CA SER A 333 12.97 27.12 16.34
C SER A 333 14.43 27.19 15.87
N ALA A 334 15.35 27.48 16.77
CA ALA A 334 16.79 27.59 16.52
C ALA A 334 17.58 26.85 17.61
N CYS A 335 18.75 26.34 17.22
CA CYS A 335 19.67 25.70 18.14
C CYS A 335 20.04 26.62 19.29
N THR A 336 19.94 26.13 20.52
CA THR A 336 20.24 26.88 21.75
C THR A 336 21.73 27.21 21.90
N GLU A 337 22.61 26.48 21.18
CA GLU A 337 24.06 26.67 21.26
C GLU A 337 24.60 27.57 20.14
N CYS A 338 24.21 27.32 18.87
CA CYS A 338 24.77 28.06 17.73
C CYS A 338 23.79 28.99 17.02
N GLY A 339 22.51 29.00 17.39
CA GLY A 339 21.49 29.90 16.81
C GLY A 339 21.01 29.49 15.41
N GLN A 340 21.56 28.45 14.81
CA GLN A 340 21.12 27.96 13.51
C GLN A 340 19.73 27.32 13.61
N ALA A 341 18.96 27.43 12.52
CA ALA A 341 17.62 26.81 12.45
C ALA A 341 17.72 25.29 12.68
N ILE A 342 16.93 24.78 13.61
CA ILE A 342 16.81 23.33 13.80
C ILE A 342 16.09 22.79 12.58
N ALA A 343 16.80 21.97 11.81
CA ALA A 343 16.22 21.34 10.61
C ALA A 343 14.97 20.53 10.99
N LYS A 344 13.81 20.87 10.41
CA LYS A 344 12.55 20.16 10.62
C LYS A 344 12.55 18.75 10.00
N THR A 345 13.67 18.30 9.48
CA THR A 345 13.87 17.02 8.79
C THR A 345 14.26 15.92 9.77
N ILE A 346 13.42 15.67 10.75
CA ILE A 346 13.56 14.45 11.57
C ILE A 346 12.74 13.40 10.86
N VAL A 347 13.41 12.35 10.36
CA VAL A 347 12.79 11.21 9.71
C VAL A 347 11.80 10.56 10.67
N SER A 348 10.52 10.56 10.32
CA SER A 348 9.44 9.99 11.13
C SER A 348 9.60 8.48 11.29
N ARG A 349 9.48 7.99 12.49
CA ARG A 349 9.26 6.58 12.82
C ARG A 349 7.93 6.47 13.56
N PRO A 350 6.93 5.76 13.02
CA PRO A 350 5.59 5.67 13.64
C PRO A 350 5.55 4.91 14.97
N ASP A 351 6.53 4.09 15.25
CA ASP A 351 6.55 3.10 16.35
C ASP A 351 7.60 3.38 17.42
N LEU A 352 8.30 4.51 17.35
CA LEU A 352 9.31 4.84 18.34
C LEU A 352 8.79 5.76 19.43
N VAL A 353 9.28 5.51 20.63
CA VAL A 353 9.39 6.51 21.67
C VAL A 353 10.04 7.74 21.04
N PHE A 354 9.27 8.81 20.90
CA PHE A 354 9.76 10.05 20.30
C PHE A 354 10.98 10.53 21.09
N PRO A 355 12.07 10.92 20.41
CA PRO A 355 13.22 11.46 21.11
C PRO A 355 12.79 12.75 21.84
N ASP A 356 13.20 12.91 23.08
CA ASP A 356 13.02 14.13 23.86
C ASP A 356 13.99 15.26 23.43
N LYS A 357 14.90 14.97 22.52
CA LYS A 357 15.95 15.86 22.03
C LYS A 357 16.25 15.66 20.56
N VAL A 358 16.74 16.70 19.90
CA VAL A 358 17.29 16.66 18.55
C VAL A 358 18.66 17.30 18.51
N ASP A 359 19.61 16.67 17.84
CA ASP A 359 20.94 17.21 17.66
C ASP A 359 20.97 18.19 16.48
N CYS A 360 21.64 19.32 16.69
CA CYS A 360 21.85 20.30 15.64
C CYS A 360 22.81 19.74 14.57
N ALA A 361 22.46 19.86 13.31
CA ALA A 361 23.29 19.37 12.20
C ALA A 361 24.62 20.14 12.06
N GLU A 362 24.71 21.37 12.57
CA GLU A 362 25.89 22.23 12.43
C GLU A 362 26.86 22.11 13.61
N CYS A 363 26.35 22.09 14.83
CA CYS A 363 27.22 22.07 16.05
C CYS A 363 27.07 20.81 16.87
N PHE A 364 26.19 19.88 16.51
CA PHE A 364 25.85 18.67 17.26
C PHE A 364 25.31 18.94 18.67
N GLY A 365 24.97 20.19 19.00
CA GLY A 365 24.34 20.56 20.26
C GLY A 365 22.93 19.97 20.36
N SER A 366 22.62 19.42 21.54
CA SER A 366 21.34 18.71 21.78
C SER A 366 20.25 19.71 22.20
N ASN A 367 19.14 19.74 21.46
CA ASN A 367 18.05 20.67 21.67
C ASN A 367 16.81 19.94 22.18
N PRO A 368 16.10 20.47 23.21
CA PRO A 368 14.91 19.81 23.74
C PRO A 368 13.75 19.87 22.74
N LEU A 369 13.04 18.76 22.61
CA LEU A 369 11.78 18.66 21.86
C LEU A 369 10.63 18.62 22.87
N VAL A 370 9.65 19.53 22.70
CA VAL A 370 8.43 19.50 23.51
C VAL A 370 7.33 18.83 22.66
N LEU A 371 6.98 17.61 22.99
CA LEU A 371 6.01 16.83 22.27
C LEU A 371 4.57 17.19 22.67
N ARG A 372 3.65 16.82 21.81
CA ARG A 372 2.22 16.87 22.04
C ARG A 372 1.68 15.46 22.20
N ASP A 373 0.83 15.24 23.20
CA ASP A 373 0.10 13.99 23.35
C ASP A 373 -0.98 13.88 22.28
N ALA A 374 -1.03 12.73 21.63
CA ALA A 374 -2.03 12.40 20.65
C ALA A 374 -3.27 11.79 21.33
N GLN A 375 -4.42 12.45 21.19
CA GLN A 375 -5.71 11.86 21.55
C GLN A 375 -6.19 11.06 20.35
N THR A 376 -6.38 9.76 20.53
CA THR A 376 -6.68 8.82 19.43
C THR A 376 -8.09 8.24 19.53
N LEU A 377 -8.66 7.96 18.36
CA LEU A 377 -9.88 7.20 18.16
C LEU A 377 -9.54 5.95 17.35
N ASN A 378 -9.91 4.78 17.82
CA ASN A 378 -9.76 3.52 17.10
C ASN A 378 -11.09 2.75 16.97
N ARG A 379 -12.19 3.32 17.51
CA ARG A 379 -13.53 2.77 17.47
C ARG A 379 -14.57 3.84 17.21
N ILE A 380 -15.68 3.43 16.62
CA ILE A 380 -16.94 4.18 16.57
C ILE A 380 -17.88 3.48 17.54
N GLU A 381 -18.18 4.12 18.65
CA GLU A 381 -19.04 3.59 19.73
C GLU A 381 -20.05 4.64 20.18
N PRO A 382 -21.10 4.27 20.90
CA PRO A 382 -22.03 5.24 21.49
C PRO A 382 -21.29 6.31 22.31
N ASP A 383 -21.70 7.57 22.14
CA ASP A 383 -21.11 8.74 22.82
C ASP A 383 -19.64 9.07 22.46
N SER A 384 -19.07 8.41 21.46
CA SER A 384 -17.72 8.67 20.98
C SER A 384 -17.62 9.99 20.20
N ALA A 385 -16.46 10.67 20.31
CA ALA A 385 -16.15 11.82 19.47
C ALA A 385 -16.11 11.47 17.96
N ALA A 386 -15.94 10.19 17.60
CA ALA A 386 -15.98 9.72 16.22
C ALA A 386 -17.32 10.00 15.53
N LEU A 387 -18.44 10.08 16.28
CA LEU A 387 -19.78 10.32 15.73
C LEU A 387 -19.95 11.68 15.05
N ALA A 388 -19.05 12.63 15.34
CA ALA A 388 -19.05 13.96 14.70
C ALA A 388 -18.45 13.96 13.29
N TYR A 389 -17.88 12.84 12.84
CA TYR A 389 -17.16 12.73 11.57
C TYR A 389 -17.90 11.87 10.55
N THR A 390 -17.58 12.05 9.27
CA THR A 390 -17.78 11.02 8.25
C THR A 390 -16.66 9.98 8.33
N LEU A 391 -16.83 8.82 7.71
CA LEU A 391 -15.76 7.83 7.67
C LEU A 391 -14.52 8.35 6.92
N ALA A 392 -14.71 9.15 5.88
CA ALA A 392 -13.60 9.85 5.20
C ALA A 392 -12.87 10.81 6.16
N GLY A 393 -13.60 11.54 7.03
CA GLY A 393 -13.03 12.37 8.08
C GLY A 393 -12.26 11.58 9.14
N LEU A 394 -12.61 10.31 9.34
CA LEU A 394 -11.86 9.34 10.14
C LEU A 394 -10.77 8.61 9.34
N THR A 395 -10.48 9.08 8.12
CA THR A 395 -9.48 8.48 7.22
C THR A 395 -9.75 7.02 6.81
N VAL A 396 -11.01 6.58 6.90
CA VAL A 396 -11.43 5.27 6.37
C VAL A 396 -11.35 5.32 4.84
N PRO A 397 -10.66 4.37 4.19
CA PRO A 397 -10.50 4.38 2.75
C PRO A 397 -11.80 4.02 2.02
N MET A 398 -11.84 4.30 0.71
CA MET A 398 -12.95 3.92 -0.17
C MET A 398 -13.11 2.40 -0.22
N MET A 399 -14.35 1.94 -0.20
CA MET A 399 -14.68 0.51 -0.24
C MET A 399 -13.99 -0.31 0.87
N ASP A 400 -13.86 0.24 2.08
CA ASP A 400 -13.29 -0.54 3.18
C ASP A 400 -14.27 -1.57 3.73
N ILE A 401 -13.72 -2.54 4.47
CA ILE A 401 -14.47 -3.54 5.23
C ILE A 401 -14.17 -3.30 6.71
N LEU A 402 -15.17 -2.88 7.46
CA LEU A 402 -15.07 -2.59 8.88
C LEU A 402 -15.73 -3.70 9.69
N GLU A 403 -15.11 -4.07 10.81
CA GLU A 403 -15.68 -5.05 11.73
C GLU A 403 -16.53 -4.32 12.78
N ALA A 404 -17.82 -4.65 12.81
CA ALA A 404 -18.71 -4.28 13.90
C ALA A 404 -18.85 -5.44 14.89
N ARG A 405 -18.88 -5.14 16.19
CA ARG A 405 -18.99 -6.13 17.28
C ARG A 405 -20.09 -5.77 18.25
N ASP A 406 -20.71 -6.79 18.87
CA ASP A 406 -21.57 -6.60 20.04
C ASP A 406 -20.75 -6.17 21.27
N PHE A 407 -21.44 -5.73 22.32
CA PHE A 407 -20.79 -5.23 23.55
C PHE A 407 -19.75 -6.21 24.14
N ASP A 408 -20.07 -7.49 24.14
CA ASP A 408 -19.22 -8.55 24.72
C ASP A 408 -18.15 -9.04 23.72
N GLY A 409 -18.16 -8.57 22.47
CA GLY A 409 -17.25 -8.99 21.40
C GLY A 409 -17.44 -10.45 20.97
N GLN A 410 -18.58 -11.06 21.30
CA GLN A 410 -18.88 -12.46 20.98
C GLN A 410 -19.46 -12.65 19.59
N LYS A 411 -20.11 -11.61 19.05
CA LYS A 411 -20.65 -11.60 17.71
C LYS A 411 -20.03 -10.48 16.92
N SER A 412 -19.69 -10.74 15.67
CA SER A 412 -19.23 -9.71 14.76
C SER A 412 -19.88 -9.82 13.38
N VAL A 413 -19.96 -8.69 12.72
CA VAL A 413 -20.40 -8.55 11.34
C VAL A 413 -19.36 -7.68 10.62
N PHE A 414 -18.99 -8.05 9.40
CA PHE A 414 -18.12 -7.23 8.55
C PHE A 414 -18.96 -6.39 7.60
N ILE A 415 -18.77 -5.07 7.62
CA ILE A 415 -19.54 -4.11 6.82
C ILE A 415 -18.66 -3.60 5.70
N GLN A 416 -18.98 -3.94 4.45
CA GLN A 416 -18.29 -3.46 3.26
C GLN A 416 -19.00 -2.22 2.69
N LEU A 417 -18.24 -1.15 2.47
CA LEU A 417 -18.70 0.11 1.87
C LEU A 417 -18.66 0.02 0.35
N ASP A 418 -19.79 -0.21 -0.33
CA ASP A 418 -19.83 -0.36 -1.79
C ASP A 418 -20.22 0.91 -2.55
N GLY A 419 -20.63 1.99 -1.88
CA GLY A 419 -21.05 3.23 -2.53
C GLY A 419 -19.95 3.95 -3.31
N ASP A 420 -18.69 3.66 -3.03
CA ASP A 420 -17.55 4.23 -3.77
C ASP A 420 -17.09 3.38 -4.97
N ARG A 421 -17.79 2.27 -5.27
CA ARG A 421 -17.39 1.31 -6.30
C ARG A 421 -17.14 1.95 -7.67
N GLU A 422 -18.04 2.84 -8.10
CA GLU A 422 -17.90 3.54 -9.38
C GLU A 422 -16.72 4.53 -9.37
N LYS A 423 -16.42 5.16 -8.23
CA LYS A 423 -15.25 6.03 -8.09
C LYS A 423 -13.96 5.24 -8.26
N VAL A 424 -13.90 3.99 -7.76
CA VAL A 424 -12.72 3.13 -7.79
C VAL A 424 -12.57 2.42 -9.14
N PHE A 425 -13.61 1.75 -9.62
CA PHE A 425 -13.53 0.87 -10.79
C PHE A 425 -14.06 1.51 -12.08
N GLY A 426 -14.68 2.69 -12.01
CA GLY A 426 -15.41 3.31 -13.12
C GLY A 426 -16.82 2.77 -13.26
N PRO A 427 -17.59 3.29 -14.23
CA PRO A 427 -18.94 2.83 -14.50
C PRO A 427 -18.93 1.35 -14.94
N ALA A 428 -20.00 0.63 -14.55
CA ALA A 428 -20.18 -0.79 -14.85
C ALA A 428 -20.41 -1.06 -16.36
#